data_5422ed31b07dc59bada4d54b6c0b936d
#
_entry.id   5422ed31b07dc59bada4d54b6c0b936d
#
_cell.length_a   1.000
_cell.length_b   1.000
_cell.length_c   1.000
_cell.angle_alpha   90.00
_cell.angle_beta   90.00
_cell.angle_gamma   90.00
#
_symmetry.space_group_name_H-M   'P 1'
#
loop_
_entity.id
_entity.type
_entity.pdbx_description
1 polymer ?
#
loop_
_entity_poly.entity_id
_entity_poly.type
_entity_poly.pdbx_seq_one_letter_code
_entity_poly.pdbx_strand_id
1 'polypeptide(L)'
;MLNQGMFRQLREGRGLLAALVATVVLTALFPVAAGHFGLTLLDVVADPTEARALIEGLTREQRQAHAWITGTLDLAYPLTYGALFLGATLRFFPRKGVLLAIPILIGVPADFLEGLVQILALTGQVDWLAAKAVLTPVKGGAFVYGAVLALLGVVLKGWRGRAKAP
;
A
#
# COMPACT_ATOMS: atom_id res chain seq x y z
N MET A 1 3.11 4.19 -25.00
CA MET A 1 2.00 3.23 -25.19
C MET A 1 1.94 2.33 -23.96
N LEU A 2 1.14 2.65 -22.96
CA LEU A 2 0.88 1.77 -21.81
C LEU A 2 0.20 0.50 -22.35
N ASN A 3 0.80 -0.65 -22.04
CA ASN A 3 0.47 -1.95 -22.62
C ASN A 3 -0.99 -2.32 -22.30
N GLN A 4 -1.88 -2.24 -23.30
CA GLN A 4 -3.32 -2.56 -23.16
C GLN A 4 -3.55 -3.98 -22.59
N GLY A 5 -2.60 -4.89 -22.77
CA GLY A 5 -2.62 -6.23 -22.19
C GLY A 5 -2.54 -6.24 -20.67
N MET A 6 -1.68 -5.39 -20.07
CA MET A 6 -1.53 -5.31 -18.60
C MET A 6 -2.81 -4.79 -17.92
N PHE A 7 -3.42 -3.73 -18.44
CA PHE A 7 -4.69 -3.22 -17.92
C PHE A 7 -5.84 -4.22 -18.07
N ARG A 8 -5.83 -5.04 -19.12
CA ARG A 8 -6.80 -6.12 -19.29
C ARG A 8 -6.62 -7.18 -18.22
N GLN A 9 -5.39 -7.63 -17.95
CA GLN A 9 -5.10 -8.63 -16.92
C GLN A 9 -5.49 -8.14 -15.51
N LEU A 10 -5.22 -6.89 -15.16
CA LEU A 10 -5.63 -6.30 -13.88
C LEU A 10 -7.16 -6.23 -13.71
N ARG A 11 -7.92 -6.13 -14.80
CA ARG A 11 -9.39 -6.12 -14.77
C ARG A 11 -10.00 -7.54 -14.77
N GLU A 12 -9.22 -8.55 -15.08
CA GLU A 12 -9.66 -9.95 -15.07
C GLU A 12 -9.78 -10.46 -13.62
N GLY A 13 -10.75 -11.36 -13.37
CA GLY A 13 -11.01 -11.89 -12.03
C GLY A 13 -9.80 -12.59 -11.40
N ARG A 14 -8.99 -13.27 -12.24
CA ARG A 14 -7.77 -13.96 -11.79
C ARG A 14 -6.68 -12.98 -11.34
N GLY A 15 -6.48 -11.89 -12.08
CA GLY A 15 -5.51 -10.85 -11.71
C GLY A 15 -5.89 -10.16 -10.40
N LEU A 16 -7.18 -9.82 -10.23
CA LEU A 16 -7.68 -9.25 -8.98
C LEU A 16 -7.56 -10.21 -7.79
N LEU A 17 -7.84 -11.49 -8.01
CA LEU A 17 -7.69 -12.51 -6.96
C LEU A 17 -6.22 -12.67 -6.56
N ALA A 18 -5.30 -12.71 -7.53
CA ALA A 18 -3.87 -12.80 -7.26
C ALA A 18 -3.37 -11.56 -6.46
N ALA A 19 -3.78 -10.35 -6.87
CA ALA A 19 -3.45 -9.13 -6.17
C ALA A 19 -4.03 -9.10 -4.75
N LEU A 20 -5.27 -9.56 -4.56
CA LEU A 20 -5.89 -9.69 -3.23
C LEU A 20 -5.11 -10.65 -2.34
N VAL A 21 -4.82 -11.87 -2.84
CA VAL A 21 -4.07 -12.87 -2.08
C VAL A 21 -2.69 -12.32 -1.71
N ALA A 22 -1.97 -11.72 -2.66
CA ALA A 22 -0.67 -11.13 -2.40
C ALA A 22 -0.74 -10.01 -1.34
N THR A 23 -1.73 -9.12 -1.42
CA THR A 23 -1.94 -8.05 -0.44
C THR A 23 -2.21 -8.64 0.96
N VAL A 24 -3.10 -9.64 1.07
CA VAL A 24 -3.42 -10.29 2.35
C VAL A 24 -2.20 -11.00 2.94
N VAL A 25 -1.45 -11.73 2.11
CA VAL A 25 -0.22 -12.43 2.54
C VAL A 25 0.81 -11.43 3.05
N LEU A 26 1.09 -10.35 2.31
CA LEU A 26 2.03 -9.32 2.75
C LEU A 26 1.55 -8.63 4.03
N THR A 27 0.25 -8.31 4.14
CA THR A 27 -0.32 -7.73 5.38
C THR A 27 -0.05 -8.65 6.59
N ALA A 28 -0.19 -9.96 6.42
CA ALA A 28 0.05 -10.93 7.49
C ALA A 28 1.56 -11.11 7.81
N LEU A 29 2.44 -10.92 6.83
CA LEU A 29 3.88 -11.04 7.02
C LEU A 29 4.49 -9.88 7.84
N PHE A 30 3.92 -8.67 7.77
CA PHE A 30 4.44 -7.52 8.52
C PHE A 30 4.50 -7.77 10.04
N PRO A 31 3.42 -8.13 10.74
CA PRO A 31 3.47 -8.37 12.17
C PRO A 31 4.36 -9.56 12.54
N VAL A 32 4.45 -10.58 11.67
CA VAL A 32 5.34 -11.73 11.88
C VAL A 32 6.81 -11.29 11.82
N ALA A 33 7.18 -10.53 10.78
CA ALA A 33 8.53 -10.03 10.62
C ALA A 33 8.90 -9.03 11.73
N ALA A 34 8.02 -8.09 12.05
CA ALA A 34 8.22 -7.13 13.13
C ALA A 34 8.35 -7.83 14.49
N GLY A 35 7.47 -8.79 14.78
CA GLY A 35 7.50 -9.54 16.04
C GLY A 35 8.76 -10.39 16.21
N HIS A 36 9.28 -10.97 15.11
CA HIS A 36 10.53 -11.75 15.14
C HIS A 36 11.74 -10.94 15.63
N PHE A 37 11.79 -9.65 15.30
CA PHE A 37 12.88 -8.75 15.70
C PHE A 37 12.52 -7.82 16.87
N GLY A 38 11.32 -7.92 17.43
CA GLY A 38 10.83 -7.03 18.48
C GLY A 38 10.72 -5.57 18.04
N LEU A 39 10.24 -5.33 16.79
CA LEU A 39 10.19 -4.01 16.17
C LEU A 39 8.78 -3.40 16.25
N THR A 40 8.74 -2.09 16.48
CA THR A 40 7.60 -1.26 16.09
C THR A 40 7.87 -0.72 14.70
N LEU A 41 6.94 -0.96 13.74
CA LEU A 41 7.12 -0.50 12.38
C LEU A 41 6.95 1.01 12.29
N LEU A 42 7.89 1.67 11.62
CA LEU A 42 7.84 3.12 11.36
C LEU A 42 6.68 3.54 10.44
N ASP A 43 6.14 2.61 9.71
CA ASP A 43 5.10 2.80 8.71
C ASP A 43 3.79 3.38 9.26
N VAL A 44 3.51 3.11 10.53
CA VAL A 44 2.31 3.61 11.23
C VAL A 44 2.55 4.92 11.98
N VAL A 45 3.80 5.41 12.01
CA VAL A 45 4.18 6.61 12.75
C VAL A 45 4.32 7.78 11.79
N ALA A 46 3.35 8.71 11.82
CA ALA A 46 3.34 9.89 10.97
C ALA A 46 4.17 11.05 11.54
N ASP A 47 4.31 11.13 12.87
CA ASP A 47 5.06 12.21 13.51
C ASP A 47 6.57 12.00 13.37
N PRO A 48 7.30 12.98 12.79
CA PRO A 48 8.75 12.85 12.58
C PRO A 48 9.56 12.77 13.86
N THR A 49 9.09 13.38 14.94
CA THR A 49 9.80 13.38 16.25
C THR A 49 9.68 12.01 16.90
N GLU A 50 8.48 11.43 16.87
CA GLU A 50 8.24 10.08 17.33
C GLU A 50 9.01 9.05 16.50
N ALA A 51 9.06 9.21 15.18
CA ALA A 51 9.85 8.35 14.31
C ALA A 51 11.34 8.38 14.62
N ARG A 52 11.91 9.57 14.91
CA ARG A 52 13.32 9.70 15.36
C ARG A 52 13.55 8.99 16.69
N ALA A 53 12.69 9.22 17.67
CA ALA A 53 12.82 8.59 18.98
C ALA A 53 12.77 7.06 18.88
N LEU A 54 11.91 6.51 18.02
CA LEU A 54 11.89 5.07 17.74
C LEU A 54 13.21 4.59 17.14
N ILE A 55 13.74 5.27 16.12
CA ILE A 55 15.02 4.89 15.49
C ILE A 55 16.17 4.97 16.49
N GLU A 56 16.23 5.99 17.34
CA GLU A 56 17.25 6.15 18.37
C GLU A 56 17.22 5.02 19.38
N GLY A 57 16.03 4.51 19.73
CA GLY A 57 15.85 3.37 20.64
C GLY A 57 16.22 2.02 20.06
N LEU A 58 16.38 1.88 18.73
CA LEU A 58 16.72 0.62 18.08
C LEU A 58 18.21 0.27 18.19
N THR A 59 18.52 -0.99 18.45
CA THR A 59 19.88 -1.52 18.30
C THR A 59 20.30 -1.50 16.82
N ARG A 60 21.59 -1.65 16.56
CA ARG A 60 22.12 -1.73 15.19
C ARG A 60 21.46 -2.87 14.38
N GLU A 61 21.30 -4.02 15.01
CA GLU A 61 20.67 -5.19 14.38
C GLU A 61 19.20 -4.93 14.05
N GLN A 62 18.49 -4.30 14.98
CA GLN A 62 17.08 -3.93 14.77
C GLN A 62 16.92 -2.89 13.65
N ARG A 63 17.79 -1.87 13.58
CA ARG A 63 17.78 -0.90 12.47
C ARG A 63 18.01 -1.58 11.12
N GLN A 64 18.95 -2.51 11.06
CA GLN A 64 19.24 -3.26 9.84
C GLN A 64 18.06 -4.17 9.46
N ALA A 65 17.48 -4.90 10.40
CA ALA A 65 16.30 -5.73 10.16
C ALA A 65 15.12 -4.88 9.69
N HIS A 66 14.88 -3.73 10.32
CA HIS A 66 13.82 -2.80 9.90
C HIS A 66 14.04 -2.28 8.48
N ALA A 67 15.28 -1.87 8.15
CA ALA A 67 15.62 -1.41 6.80
C ALA A 67 15.40 -2.52 5.74
N TRP A 68 15.68 -3.79 6.09
CA TRP A 68 15.38 -4.94 5.22
C TRP A 68 13.88 -5.18 5.06
N ILE A 69 13.09 -5.10 6.13
CA ILE A 69 11.63 -5.23 6.06
C ILE A 69 11.05 -4.14 5.16
N THR A 70 11.48 -2.88 5.36
CA THR A 70 11.03 -1.75 4.54
C THR A 70 11.48 -1.90 3.08
N GLY A 71 12.72 -2.31 2.82
CA GLY A 71 13.25 -2.49 1.47
C GLY A 71 12.70 -3.71 0.72
N THR A 72 11.98 -4.61 1.38
CA THR A 72 11.41 -5.82 0.75
C THR A 72 9.90 -5.87 0.85
N LEU A 73 9.34 -6.09 2.05
CA LEU A 73 7.89 -6.24 2.22
C LEU A 73 7.16 -4.95 1.92
N ASP A 74 7.66 -3.83 2.44
CA ASP A 74 7.05 -2.52 2.27
C ASP A 74 7.19 -1.99 0.84
N LEU A 75 8.24 -2.38 0.12
CA LEU A 75 8.38 -2.09 -1.31
C LEU A 75 7.39 -2.93 -2.16
N ALA A 76 7.15 -4.18 -1.79
CA ALA A 76 6.23 -5.06 -2.51
C ALA A 76 4.76 -4.74 -2.25
N TYR A 77 4.44 -4.26 -1.04
CA TYR A 77 3.07 -4.03 -0.59
C TYR A 77 2.29 -3.01 -1.44
N PRO A 78 2.82 -1.79 -1.73
CA PRO A 78 2.14 -0.81 -2.56
C PRO A 78 1.90 -1.28 -4.00
N LEU A 79 2.74 -2.17 -4.53
CA LEU A 79 2.49 -2.78 -5.84
C LEU A 79 1.26 -3.69 -5.81
N THR A 80 1.10 -4.48 -4.74
CA THR A 80 -0.01 -5.44 -4.64
C THR A 80 -1.34 -4.77 -4.36
N TYR A 81 -1.42 -3.90 -3.34
CA TYR A 81 -2.67 -3.18 -3.06
C TYR A 81 -3.00 -2.16 -4.16
N GLY A 82 -1.99 -1.52 -4.75
CA GLY A 82 -2.16 -0.62 -5.88
C GLY A 82 -2.76 -1.34 -7.10
N ALA A 83 -2.24 -2.53 -7.43
CA ALA A 83 -2.80 -3.37 -8.50
C ALA A 83 -4.24 -3.81 -8.19
N LEU A 84 -4.51 -4.21 -6.92
CA LEU A 84 -5.83 -4.61 -6.45
C LEU A 84 -6.84 -3.46 -6.59
N PHE A 85 -6.53 -2.30 -6.01
CA PHE A 85 -7.46 -1.18 -5.98
C PHE A 85 -7.65 -0.53 -7.35
N LEU A 86 -6.57 -0.37 -8.12
CA LEU A 86 -6.63 0.12 -9.50
C LEU A 86 -7.47 -0.84 -10.37
N GLY A 87 -7.16 -2.13 -10.31
CA GLY A 87 -7.88 -3.14 -11.08
C GLY A 87 -9.36 -3.21 -10.72
N ALA A 88 -9.70 -3.18 -9.41
CA ALA A 88 -11.08 -3.15 -8.93
C ALA A 88 -11.80 -1.88 -9.40
N THR A 89 -11.17 -0.72 -9.26
CA THR A 89 -11.76 0.57 -9.68
C THR A 89 -12.06 0.57 -11.18
N LEU A 90 -11.11 0.16 -12.00
CA LEU A 90 -11.30 0.10 -13.46
C LEU A 90 -12.33 -0.95 -13.89
N ARG A 91 -12.49 -2.03 -13.13
CA ARG A 91 -13.45 -3.09 -13.41
C ARG A 91 -14.88 -2.70 -13.05
N PHE A 92 -15.05 -2.14 -11.85
CA PHE A 92 -16.39 -1.85 -11.32
C PHE A 92 -16.96 -0.50 -11.78
N PHE A 93 -16.08 0.45 -12.15
CA PHE A 93 -16.44 1.80 -12.58
C PHE A 93 -15.94 2.11 -14.01
N PRO A 94 -16.37 1.39 -15.06
CA PRO A 94 -15.75 1.45 -16.40
C PRO A 94 -15.77 2.84 -17.04
N ARG A 95 -16.75 3.70 -16.70
CA ARG A 95 -16.88 5.06 -17.26
C ARG A 95 -16.06 6.11 -16.51
N LYS A 96 -15.88 5.96 -15.19
CA LYS A 96 -15.21 6.93 -14.31
C LYS A 96 -13.96 6.37 -13.64
N GLY A 97 -13.60 5.11 -13.91
CA GLY A 97 -12.53 4.39 -13.20
C GLY A 97 -11.18 5.07 -13.28
N VAL A 98 -10.83 5.67 -14.41
CA VAL A 98 -9.56 6.39 -14.54
C VAL A 98 -9.51 7.62 -13.61
N LEU A 99 -10.59 8.40 -13.54
CA LEU A 99 -10.68 9.56 -12.65
C LEU A 99 -10.66 9.13 -11.18
N LEU A 100 -11.42 8.07 -10.85
CA LEU A 100 -11.48 7.52 -9.50
C LEU A 100 -10.16 6.85 -9.07
N ALA A 101 -9.31 6.46 -10.01
CA ALA A 101 -8.01 5.87 -9.71
C ALA A 101 -6.92 6.88 -9.34
N ILE A 102 -7.13 8.19 -9.58
CA ILE A 102 -6.10 9.22 -9.34
C ILE A 102 -5.55 9.19 -7.91
N PRO A 103 -6.37 9.13 -6.83
CA PRO A 103 -5.82 9.06 -5.48
C PRO A 103 -4.95 7.81 -5.24
N ILE A 104 -5.31 6.66 -5.82
CA ILE A 104 -4.53 5.42 -5.72
C ILE A 104 -3.18 5.60 -6.42
N LEU A 105 -3.18 6.21 -7.61
CA LEU A 105 -1.97 6.50 -8.39
C LEU A 105 -1.05 7.52 -7.72
N ILE A 106 -1.56 8.36 -6.82
CA ILE A 106 -0.76 9.26 -5.97
C ILE A 106 -0.26 8.53 -4.73
N GLY A 107 -1.10 7.70 -4.11
CA GLY A 107 -0.77 7.00 -2.87
C GLY A 107 0.36 5.99 -3.03
N VAL A 108 0.38 5.23 -4.12
CA VAL A 108 1.43 4.23 -4.38
C VAL A 108 2.83 4.86 -4.45
N PRO A 109 3.10 5.91 -5.24
CA PRO A 109 4.39 6.61 -5.19
C PRO A 109 4.70 7.24 -3.82
N ALA A 110 3.69 7.75 -3.11
CA ALA A 110 3.90 8.32 -1.78
C ALA A 110 4.39 7.26 -0.78
N ASP A 111 3.88 6.03 -0.87
CA ASP A 111 4.31 4.90 -0.07
C ASP A 111 5.77 4.51 -0.38
N PHE A 112 6.15 4.43 -1.67
CA PHE A 112 7.54 4.20 -2.06
C PHE A 112 8.50 5.28 -1.54
N LEU A 113 8.10 6.56 -1.64
CA LEU A 113 8.90 7.67 -1.15
C LEU A 113 9.05 7.61 0.37
N GLU A 114 7.99 7.24 1.08
CA GLU A 114 8.06 7.06 2.53
C GLU A 114 9.02 5.94 2.92
N GLY A 115 8.93 4.78 2.27
CA GLY A 115 9.86 3.67 2.48
C GLY A 115 11.32 4.08 2.23
N LEU A 116 11.58 4.86 1.18
CA LEU A 116 12.93 5.41 0.92
C LEU A 116 13.40 6.32 2.05
N VAL A 117 12.55 7.25 2.52
CA VAL A 117 12.85 8.14 3.64
C VAL A 117 13.18 7.35 4.91
N GLN A 118 12.43 6.30 5.19
CA GLN A 118 12.68 5.42 6.34
C GLN A 118 14.01 4.68 6.22
N ILE A 119 14.33 4.11 5.07
CA ILE A 119 15.60 3.40 4.83
C ILE A 119 16.80 4.33 5.03
N LEU A 120 16.73 5.54 4.47
CA LEU A 120 17.81 6.54 4.61
C LEU A 120 18.04 6.94 6.08
N ALA A 121 16.97 7.11 6.86
CA ALA A 121 17.05 7.41 8.28
C ALA A 121 17.57 6.23 9.10
N LEU A 122 17.07 5.00 8.87
CA LEU A 122 17.50 3.78 9.55
C LEU A 122 18.97 3.45 9.30
N THR A 123 19.47 3.75 8.09
CA THR A 123 20.87 3.53 7.72
C THR A 123 21.79 4.69 8.12
N GLY A 124 21.26 5.79 8.66
CA GLY A 124 22.02 6.95 9.09
C GLY A 124 22.60 7.79 7.96
N GLN A 125 22.06 7.65 6.73
CA GLN A 125 22.56 8.39 5.57
C GLN A 125 22.00 9.82 5.53
N VAL A 126 20.68 9.98 5.68
CA VAL A 126 19.99 11.28 5.64
C VAL A 126 18.75 11.24 6.52
N ASP A 127 18.49 12.29 7.27
CA ASP A 127 17.26 12.49 8.03
C ASP A 127 16.26 13.35 7.24
N TRP A 128 15.38 12.69 6.48
CA TRP A 128 14.26 13.31 5.80
C TRP A 128 12.91 12.94 6.44
N LEU A 129 12.91 12.49 7.69
CA LEU A 129 11.71 12.05 8.40
C LEU A 129 10.60 13.10 8.45
N ALA A 130 10.93 14.39 8.32
CA ALA A 130 9.92 15.45 8.20
C ALA A 130 8.93 15.20 7.04
N ALA A 131 9.34 14.52 5.97
CA ALA A 131 8.46 14.18 4.86
C ALA A 131 7.32 13.23 5.25
N LYS A 132 7.49 12.44 6.31
CA LYS A 132 6.46 11.52 6.81
C LYS A 132 5.16 12.23 7.23
N ALA A 133 5.27 13.45 7.75
CA ALA A 133 4.10 14.25 8.10
C ALA A 133 3.10 14.43 6.93
N VAL A 134 3.59 14.32 5.69
CA VAL A 134 2.76 14.40 4.47
C VAL A 134 2.58 13.02 3.82
N LEU A 135 3.66 12.26 3.69
CA LEU A 135 3.64 10.97 2.96
C LEU A 135 2.75 9.94 3.65
N THR A 136 2.85 9.79 4.98
CA THR A 136 2.06 8.81 5.75
C THR A 136 0.54 9.07 5.61
N PRO A 137 0.00 10.28 5.84
CA PRO A 137 -1.43 10.51 5.65
C PRO A 137 -1.87 10.41 4.19
N VAL A 138 -1.03 10.77 3.21
CA VAL A 138 -1.36 10.65 1.78
C VAL A 138 -1.50 9.18 1.39
N LYS A 139 -0.53 8.32 1.72
CA LYS A 139 -0.62 6.89 1.42
C LYS A 139 -1.79 6.22 2.16
N GLY A 140 -1.94 6.51 3.45
CA GLY A 140 -3.02 5.96 4.27
C GLY A 140 -4.41 6.35 3.75
N GLY A 141 -4.59 7.63 3.41
CA GLY A 141 -5.82 8.13 2.79
C GLY A 141 -6.12 7.47 1.44
N ALA A 142 -5.11 7.31 0.60
CA ALA A 142 -5.25 6.64 -0.69
C ALA A 142 -5.57 5.15 -0.54
N PHE A 143 -4.97 4.46 0.44
CA PHE A 143 -5.27 3.07 0.76
C PHE A 143 -6.73 2.90 1.21
N VAL A 144 -7.18 3.69 2.19
CA VAL A 144 -8.58 3.64 2.68
C VAL A 144 -9.56 3.96 1.56
N TYR A 145 -9.28 4.99 0.76
CA TYR A 145 -10.09 5.34 -0.40
C TYR A 145 -10.19 4.19 -1.40
N GLY A 146 -9.07 3.56 -1.76
CA GLY A 146 -9.04 2.42 -2.68
C GLY A 146 -9.81 1.21 -2.15
N ALA A 147 -9.68 0.91 -0.86
CA ALA A 147 -10.42 -0.16 -0.19
C ALA A 147 -11.93 0.10 -0.21
N VAL A 148 -12.36 1.31 0.11
CA VAL A 148 -13.78 1.71 0.06
C VAL A 148 -14.34 1.58 -1.36
N LEU A 149 -13.61 2.05 -2.37
CA LEU A 149 -14.05 1.90 -3.77
C LEU A 149 -14.17 0.43 -4.20
N ALA A 150 -13.21 -0.40 -3.81
CA ALA A 150 -13.24 -1.82 -4.13
C ALA A 150 -14.46 -2.51 -3.49
N LEU A 151 -14.74 -2.24 -2.22
CA LEU A 151 -15.92 -2.75 -1.50
C LEU A 151 -17.22 -2.27 -2.12
N LEU A 152 -17.36 -0.98 -2.39
CA LEU A 152 -18.53 -0.41 -3.06
C LEU A 152 -18.75 -1.06 -4.43
N GLY A 153 -17.69 -1.29 -5.19
CA GLY A 153 -17.76 -1.96 -6.48
C GLY A 153 -18.33 -3.37 -6.39
N VAL A 154 -17.89 -4.14 -5.40
CA VAL A 154 -18.41 -5.51 -5.13
C VAL A 154 -19.89 -5.47 -4.76
N VAL A 155 -20.28 -4.60 -3.82
CA VAL A 155 -21.68 -4.45 -3.35
C VAL A 155 -22.59 -4.07 -4.51
N LEU A 156 -22.24 -3.04 -5.29
CA LEU A 156 -23.05 -2.57 -6.42
C LEU A 156 -23.21 -3.64 -7.51
N LYS A 157 -22.15 -4.46 -7.73
CA LYS A 157 -22.25 -5.56 -8.69
C LYS A 157 -23.19 -6.66 -8.18
N GLY A 158 -23.10 -7.00 -6.90
CA GLY A 158 -23.99 -7.99 -6.27
C GLY A 158 -25.47 -7.57 -6.35
N TRP A 159 -25.76 -6.30 -6.08
CA TRP A 159 -27.12 -5.73 -6.18
C TRP A 159 -27.68 -5.79 -7.61
N ARG A 160 -26.88 -5.38 -8.60
CA ARG A 160 -27.29 -5.43 -10.02
C ARG A 160 -27.50 -6.86 -10.53
N GLY A 161 -26.79 -7.83 -9.98
CA GLY A 161 -27.01 -9.25 -10.31
C GLY A 161 -28.33 -9.77 -9.77
N ARG A 162 -28.73 -9.38 -8.55
CA ARG A 162 -30.01 -9.79 -7.94
C ARG A 162 -31.21 -9.15 -8.59
N ALA A 163 -31.12 -7.90 -9.02
CA ALA A 163 -32.21 -7.19 -9.69
C ALA A 163 -32.53 -7.72 -11.11
N LYS A 164 -31.71 -8.62 -11.65
CA LYS A 164 -31.88 -9.24 -12.97
C LYS A 164 -32.28 -10.73 -12.90
N ALA A 165 -32.36 -11.30 -11.70
CA ALA A 165 -32.88 -12.64 -11.51
C ALA A 165 -34.41 -12.60 -11.67
N PRO A 166 -35.03 -13.46 -12.52
CA PRO A 166 -36.46 -13.50 -12.75
C PRO A 166 -37.23 -13.93 -11.50
#